data_3e2273de8896cd866f0fe816764870d9
#
_entry.id   3e2273de8896cd866f0fe816764870d9
#
_cell.length_a   1.000
_cell.length_b   1.000
_cell.length_c   1.000
_cell.angle_alpha   90.00
_cell.angle_beta   90.00
_cell.angle_gamma   90.00
#
_symmetry.space_group_name_H-M   'P 1'
#
loop_
_entity.id
_entity.type
_entity.pdbx_description
1 polymer ?
#
loop_
_entity_poly.entity_id
_entity_poly.type
_entity_poly.pdbx_seq_one_letter_code
_entity_poly.pdbx_strand_id
1 'polypeptide(L)'
;DRELIDEAAKESGLSSDFIENNEQEITSSFLYNLAMGNSYTYGMLGLGGTNSMPLTMQVFLAQQKVIQKYAANPCVIVGRCADFILREKTNVLRVFIYASMEERIKRAVGEYGYSEKKALDVIAKSDKGRARHYATFTEWDWGDRRNYDLMLNAGSLGVDAAAQMICHAAQDAEK
;
A
#
# COMPACT_ATOMS: atom_id res chain seq x y z
N ASP A 1 -10.32 4.91 -0.59
CA ASP A 1 -9.63 3.65 -0.78
C ASP A 1 -10.41 2.66 -1.66
N ARG A 2 -11.72 2.49 -1.44
CA ARG A 2 -12.57 1.62 -2.26
C ARG A 2 -12.74 2.12 -3.69
N GLU A 3 -12.88 3.42 -3.89
CA GLU A 3 -12.94 4.03 -5.23
C GLU A 3 -11.72 3.69 -6.08
N LEU A 4 -10.52 3.68 -5.48
CA LEU A 4 -9.30 3.33 -6.17
C LEU A 4 -9.29 1.84 -6.59
N ILE A 5 -9.80 0.95 -5.73
CA ILE A 5 -9.97 -0.47 -6.04
C ILE A 5 -10.95 -0.66 -7.20
N ASP A 6 -12.09 0.01 -7.15
CA ASP A 6 -13.13 -0.09 -8.18
C ASP A 6 -12.66 0.44 -9.54
N GLU A 7 -11.92 1.54 -9.56
CA GLU A 7 -11.32 2.06 -10.79
C GLU A 7 -10.18 1.15 -11.30
N ALA A 8 -9.34 0.61 -10.40
CA ALA A 8 -8.31 -0.35 -10.79
C ALA A 8 -8.91 -1.66 -11.34
N ALA A 9 -10.06 -2.09 -10.81
CA ALA A 9 -10.82 -3.23 -11.32
C ALA A 9 -11.30 -2.98 -12.75
N LYS A 10 -11.85 -1.82 -13.03
CA LYS A 10 -12.26 -1.41 -14.40
C LYS A 10 -11.07 -1.38 -15.37
N GLU A 11 -9.94 -0.81 -14.94
CA GLU A 11 -8.73 -0.71 -15.76
C GLU A 11 -8.08 -2.06 -16.06
N SER A 12 -8.13 -3.01 -15.11
CA SER A 12 -7.50 -4.33 -15.23
C SER A 12 -8.42 -5.41 -15.81
N GLY A 13 -9.75 -5.18 -15.85
CA GLY A 13 -10.74 -6.19 -16.18
C GLY A 13 -10.97 -7.25 -15.10
N LEU A 14 -10.48 -7.00 -13.88
CA LEU A 14 -10.64 -7.88 -12.73
C LEU A 14 -11.80 -7.40 -11.84
N SER A 15 -12.34 -8.29 -10.98
CA SER A 15 -13.35 -7.85 -10.01
C SER A 15 -12.72 -7.10 -8.83
N SER A 16 -13.44 -6.10 -8.28
CA SER A 16 -13.02 -5.34 -7.10
C SER A 16 -12.78 -6.27 -5.91
N ASP A 17 -13.65 -7.25 -5.68
CA ASP A 17 -13.52 -8.24 -4.61
C ASP A 17 -12.25 -9.09 -4.77
N PHE A 18 -11.86 -9.41 -6.00
CA PHE A 18 -10.62 -10.13 -6.26
C PHE A 18 -9.40 -9.28 -5.88
N ILE A 19 -9.37 -8.01 -6.24
CA ILE A 19 -8.27 -7.10 -5.92
C ILE A 19 -8.19 -6.91 -4.40
N GLU A 20 -9.30 -6.63 -3.72
CA GLU A 20 -9.36 -6.39 -2.28
C GLU A 20 -8.91 -7.61 -1.46
N ASN A 21 -9.40 -8.80 -1.80
CA ASN A 21 -9.12 -10.03 -1.03
C ASN A 21 -7.71 -10.59 -1.29
N ASN A 22 -7.14 -10.37 -2.46
CA ASN A 22 -5.88 -10.99 -2.85
C ASN A 22 -4.67 -10.05 -2.79
N GLU A 23 -4.84 -8.81 -2.42
CA GLU A 23 -3.77 -7.81 -2.45
C GLU A 23 -2.53 -8.18 -1.61
N GLN A 24 -2.73 -8.79 -0.44
CA GLN A 24 -1.64 -9.27 0.42
C GLN A 24 -1.19 -10.70 0.07
N GLU A 25 -2.09 -11.57 -0.38
CA GLU A 25 -1.79 -12.95 -0.74
C GLU A 25 -1.12 -13.06 -2.11
N ILE A 26 -1.53 -12.22 -3.05
CA ILE A 26 -0.93 -12.12 -4.38
C ILE A 26 0.58 -11.89 -4.28
N THR A 27 1.02 -10.99 -3.39
CA THR A 27 2.44 -10.71 -3.18
C THR A 27 3.21 -11.92 -2.65
N SER A 28 2.61 -12.73 -1.78
CA SER A 28 3.23 -13.93 -1.24
C SER A 28 3.38 -15.05 -2.29
N SER A 29 2.37 -15.24 -3.12
CA SER A 29 2.38 -16.23 -4.20
C SER A 29 3.37 -15.85 -5.32
N PHE A 30 3.48 -14.56 -5.64
CA PHE A 30 4.44 -14.07 -6.62
C PHE A 30 5.88 -14.33 -6.19
N LEU A 31 6.24 -13.99 -4.95
CA LEU A 31 7.58 -14.23 -4.41
C LEU A 31 7.90 -15.71 -4.30
N TYR A 32 6.90 -16.55 -3.95
CA TYR A 32 7.07 -17.99 -3.94
C TYR A 32 7.36 -18.53 -5.33
N ASN A 33 6.60 -18.12 -6.35
CA ASN A 33 6.80 -18.53 -7.73
C ASN A 33 8.13 -18.03 -8.31
N LEU A 34 8.55 -16.82 -7.94
CA LEU A 34 9.85 -16.27 -8.33
C LEU A 34 11.00 -17.02 -7.66
N ALA A 35 10.90 -17.29 -6.35
CA ALA A 35 11.92 -18.00 -5.57
C ALA A 35 12.08 -19.46 -5.99
N MET A 36 11.00 -20.10 -6.43
CA MET A 36 11.01 -21.51 -6.90
C MET A 36 11.46 -21.65 -8.36
N GLY A 37 11.81 -20.57 -9.05
CA GLY A 37 12.30 -20.62 -10.44
C GLY A 37 11.26 -21.14 -11.44
N ASN A 38 9.98 -21.10 -11.08
CA ASN A 38 8.87 -21.74 -11.82
C ASN A 38 8.44 -20.99 -13.11
N SER A 39 9.31 -20.18 -13.68
CA SER A 39 9.11 -19.65 -15.05
C SER A 39 8.92 -20.74 -16.12
N TYR A 40 9.38 -21.95 -15.84
CA TYR A 40 9.27 -23.07 -16.77
C TYR A 40 7.90 -23.78 -16.77
N THR A 41 7.15 -23.72 -15.69
CA THR A 41 5.89 -24.49 -15.56
C THR A 41 4.74 -23.87 -16.33
N TYR A 42 4.72 -22.55 -16.50
CA TYR A 42 3.69 -21.85 -17.29
C TYR A 42 3.83 -22.09 -18.80
N GLY A 43 5.05 -22.27 -19.30
CA GLY A 43 5.29 -22.62 -20.70
C GLY A 43 4.95 -24.07 -21.05
N MET A 44 5.02 -24.98 -20.08
CA MET A 44 4.84 -26.43 -20.33
C MET A 44 3.38 -26.89 -20.29
N LEU A 45 2.47 -26.12 -19.68
CA LEU A 45 1.04 -26.43 -19.61
C LEU A 45 0.21 -25.94 -20.82
N GLY A 46 0.83 -25.34 -21.81
CA GLY A 46 0.16 -24.99 -23.09
C GLY A 46 -0.97 -23.96 -22.97
N LEU A 47 -1.12 -23.29 -21.83
CA LEU A 47 -2.19 -22.33 -21.54
C LEU A 47 -1.78 -20.86 -21.77
N GLY A 48 -0.61 -20.61 -22.36
CA GLY A 48 -0.16 -19.24 -22.48
C GLY A 48 0.50 -18.96 -23.82
N GLY A 49 -0.13 -18.17 -24.62
CA GLY A 49 0.55 -17.33 -25.59
C GLY A 49 1.63 -16.52 -24.87
N THR A 50 2.80 -16.47 -25.45
CA THR A 50 3.98 -15.73 -25.07
C THR A 50 3.64 -14.33 -24.55
N ASN A 51 4.01 -13.98 -23.31
CA ASN A 51 3.95 -12.64 -22.67
C ASN A 51 2.76 -12.34 -21.74
N SER A 52 2.20 -13.27 -20.99
CA SER A 52 1.27 -12.87 -19.94
C SER A 52 2.03 -12.36 -18.72
N MET A 53 2.05 -11.04 -18.55
CA MET A 53 2.53 -10.38 -17.33
C MET A 53 1.85 -10.98 -16.10
N PRO A 54 2.57 -11.26 -14.99
CA PRO A 54 1.97 -11.76 -13.77
C PRO A 54 0.78 -10.90 -13.33
N LEU A 55 -0.28 -11.53 -12.86
CA LEU A 55 -1.52 -10.85 -12.47
C LEU A 55 -1.29 -9.75 -11.43
N THR A 56 -0.37 -9.98 -10.48
CA THR A 56 0.06 -8.99 -9.49
C THR A 56 0.62 -7.72 -10.12
N MET A 57 1.40 -7.86 -11.17
CA MET A 57 1.96 -6.73 -11.90
C MET A 57 0.89 -5.99 -12.70
N GLN A 58 -0.07 -6.72 -13.29
CA GLN A 58 -1.22 -6.10 -13.97
C GLN A 58 -2.04 -5.25 -13.00
N VAL A 59 -2.34 -5.77 -11.81
CA VAL A 59 -3.05 -5.03 -10.75
C VAL A 59 -2.26 -3.80 -10.33
N PHE A 60 -0.96 -3.93 -10.08
CA PHE A 60 -0.12 -2.79 -9.70
C PHE A 60 -0.09 -1.70 -10.76
N LEU A 61 0.06 -2.06 -12.04
CA LEU A 61 0.04 -1.10 -13.15
C LEU A 61 -1.33 -0.42 -13.32
N ALA A 62 -2.43 -1.15 -13.10
CA ALA A 62 -3.76 -0.55 -13.10
C ALA A 62 -3.91 0.46 -11.95
N GLN A 63 -3.49 0.10 -10.74
CA GLN A 63 -3.47 1.01 -9.60
C GLN A 63 -2.58 2.25 -9.86
N GLN A 64 -1.41 2.07 -10.47
CA GLN A 64 -0.53 3.17 -10.84
C GLN A 64 -1.21 4.18 -11.75
N LYS A 65 -1.89 3.72 -12.80
CA LYS A 65 -2.66 4.60 -13.71
C LYS A 65 -3.75 5.38 -12.98
N VAL A 66 -4.50 4.70 -12.11
CA VAL A 66 -5.57 5.33 -11.34
C VAL A 66 -5.02 6.37 -10.36
N ILE A 67 -3.92 6.05 -9.65
CA ILE A 67 -3.24 6.99 -8.75
C ILE A 67 -2.77 8.23 -9.51
N GLN A 68 -2.14 8.06 -10.67
CA GLN A 68 -1.69 9.17 -11.51
C GLN A 68 -2.86 10.05 -12.00
N LYS A 69 -3.99 9.43 -12.35
CA LYS A 69 -5.23 10.12 -12.74
C LYS A 69 -5.80 10.96 -11.61
N TYR A 70 -5.92 10.41 -10.39
CA TYR A 70 -6.39 11.16 -9.23
C TYR A 70 -5.44 12.29 -8.83
N ALA A 71 -4.13 12.05 -8.91
CA ALA A 71 -3.11 13.03 -8.58
C ALA A 71 -2.99 14.18 -9.60
N ALA A 72 -3.81 14.21 -10.65
CA ALA A 72 -3.97 15.39 -11.52
C ALA A 72 -4.76 16.52 -10.83
N ASN A 73 -5.51 16.20 -9.78
CA ASN A 73 -6.31 17.13 -8.97
C ASN A 73 -5.90 17.02 -7.50
N PRO A 74 -6.22 18.03 -6.66
CA PRO A 74 -6.01 17.93 -5.22
C PRO A 74 -6.71 16.70 -4.64
N CYS A 75 -5.96 15.82 -3.98
CA CYS A 75 -6.49 14.59 -3.42
C CYS A 75 -5.62 14.08 -2.26
N VAL A 76 -6.20 13.20 -1.43
CA VAL A 76 -5.49 12.43 -0.40
C VAL A 76 -5.53 10.96 -0.78
N ILE A 77 -4.35 10.36 -0.95
CA ILE A 77 -4.21 8.95 -1.31
C ILE A 77 -3.56 8.21 -0.15
N VAL A 78 -4.15 7.08 0.26
CA VAL A 78 -3.68 6.28 1.40
C VAL A 78 -3.05 4.99 0.92
N GLY A 79 -1.74 4.83 1.14
CA GLY A 79 -0.98 3.63 0.84
C GLY A 79 -0.77 3.37 -0.66
N ARG A 80 -0.80 2.10 -1.08
CA ARG A 80 -0.71 1.65 -2.49
C ARG A 80 0.57 2.06 -3.20
N CYS A 81 1.67 2.25 -2.46
CA CYS A 81 2.92 2.77 -3.00
C CYS A 81 2.75 4.12 -3.71
N ALA A 82 1.75 4.93 -3.33
CA ALA A 82 1.46 6.20 -4.00
C ALA A 82 2.63 7.20 -3.87
N ASP A 83 3.33 7.18 -2.75
CA ASP A 83 4.56 7.94 -2.51
C ASP A 83 5.64 7.63 -3.56
N PHE A 84 5.84 6.35 -3.88
CA PHE A 84 6.76 5.92 -4.94
C PHE A 84 6.23 6.24 -6.35
N ILE A 85 4.95 5.93 -6.61
CA ILE A 85 4.33 6.18 -7.91
C ILE A 85 4.40 7.66 -8.30
N LEU A 86 4.27 8.55 -7.31
CA LEU A 86 4.26 10.00 -7.49
C LEU A 86 5.61 10.66 -7.14
N ARG A 87 6.70 9.89 -7.04
CA ARG A 87 8.01 10.40 -6.59
C ARG A 87 8.59 11.52 -7.45
N GLU A 88 8.25 11.55 -8.74
CA GLU A 88 8.71 12.58 -9.67
C GLU A 88 7.83 13.86 -9.64
N LYS A 89 6.71 13.85 -8.90
CA LYS A 89 5.86 15.03 -8.74
C LYS A 89 6.36 15.91 -7.61
N THR A 90 6.43 17.21 -7.86
CA THR A 90 6.91 18.21 -6.89
C THR A 90 5.85 18.67 -5.90
N ASN A 91 4.56 18.60 -6.28
CA ASN A 91 3.43 19.04 -5.46
C ASN A 91 2.79 17.85 -4.68
N VAL A 92 3.60 17.00 -4.09
CA VAL A 92 3.16 15.85 -3.31
C VAL A 92 3.82 15.90 -1.94
N LEU A 93 3.01 15.94 -0.87
CA LEU A 93 3.47 15.78 0.50
C LEU A 93 3.39 14.28 0.88
N ARG A 94 4.52 13.65 1.11
CA ARG A 94 4.64 12.24 1.51
C ARG A 94 4.67 12.14 3.01
N VAL A 95 3.65 11.50 3.58
CA VAL A 95 3.48 11.42 5.02
C VAL A 95 3.50 9.96 5.48
N PHE A 96 4.31 9.66 6.51
CA PHE A 96 4.28 8.38 7.20
C PHE A 96 3.73 8.56 8.62
N ILE A 97 2.61 7.89 8.91
CA ILE A 97 1.98 7.93 10.23
C ILE A 97 2.29 6.62 10.95
N TYR A 98 2.80 6.71 12.16
CA TYR A 98 3.14 5.55 12.97
C TYR A 98 2.70 5.72 14.43
N ALA A 99 2.74 4.63 15.17
CA ALA A 99 2.57 4.60 16.62
C ALA A 99 3.36 3.41 17.20
N SER A 100 3.63 3.43 18.50
CA SER A 100 4.24 2.30 19.18
C SER A 100 3.35 1.05 19.11
N MET A 101 3.94 -0.13 19.25
CA MET A 101 3.16 -1.38 19.26
C MET A 101 2.13 -1.39 20.39
N GLU A 102 2.50 -0.86 21.55
CA GLU A 102 1.62 -0.78 22.72
C GLU A 102 0.39 0.09 22.44
N GLU A 103 0.57 1.28 21.90
CA GLU A 103 -0.53 2.20 21.53
C GLU A 103 -1.45 1.59 20.45
N ARG A 104 -0.87 0.90 19.48
CA ARG A 104 -1.61 0.23 18.42
C ARG A 104 -2.44 -0.94 18.95
N ILE A 105 -1.89 -1.74 19.88
CA ILE A 105 -2.62 -2.82 20.57
C ILE A 105 -3.75 -2.22 21.39
N LYS A 106 -3.48 -1.19 22.21
CA LYS A 106 -4.50 -0.51 23.01
C LYS A 106 -5.67 -0.03 22.16
N ARG A 107 -5.38 0.58 21.02
CA ARG A 107 -6.38 1.02 20.06
C ARG A 107 -7.17 -0.15 19.47
N ALA A 108 -6.48 -1.22 19.06
CA ALA A 108 -7.11 -2.39 18.47
C ALA A 108 -8.04 -3.12 19.45
N VAL A 109 -7.70 -3.14 20.73
CA VAL A 109 -8.56 -3.68 21.80
C VAL A 109 -9.76 -2.77 22.03
N GLY A 110 -9.54 -1.43 22.15
CA GLY A 110 -10.58 -0.48 22.49
C GLY A 110 -11.58 -0.22 21.34
N GLU A 111 -11.09 -0.06 20.11
CA GLU A 111 -11.93 0.31 18.97
C GLU A 111 -12.48 -0.89 18.19
N TYR A 112 -11.70 -1.99 18.09
CA TYR A 112 -12.08 -3.17 17.28
C TYR A 112 -12.45 -4.39 18.11
N GLY A 113 -12.37 -4.31 19.45
CA GLY A 113 -12.76 -5.40 20.35
C GLY A 113 -11.87 -6.65 20.26
N TYR A 114 -10.61 -6.52 19.80
CA TYR A 114 -9.69 -7.65 19.75
C TYR A 114 -9.15 -7.98 21.13
N SER A 115 -8.81 -9.25 21.39
CA SER A 115 -7.93 -9.58 22.50
C SER A 115 -6.51 -9.04 22.22
N GLU A 116 -5.72 -8.74 23.25
CA GLU A 116 -4.34 -8.25 23.09
C GLU A 116 -3.50 -9.16 22.20
N LYS A 117 -3.58 -10.49 22.43
CA LYS A 117 -2.88 -11.47 21.60
C LYS A 117 -3.29 -11.39 20.14
N LYS A 118 -4.60 -11.33 19.86
CA LYS A 118 -5.12 -11.20 18.48
C LYS A 118 -4.69 -9.87 17.86
N ALA A 119 -4.72 -8.78 18.61
CA ALA A 119 -4.28 -7.47 18.16
C ALA A 119 -2.80 -7.50 17.73
N LEU A 120 -1.92 -8.08 18.57
CA LEU A 120 -0.50 -8.23 18.26
C LEU A 120 -0.28 -9.02 16.96
N ASP A 121 -0.93 -10.18 16.82
CA ASP A 121 -0.79 -11.04 15.65
C ASP A 121 -1.28 -10.34 14.37
N VAL A 122 -2.44 -9.66 14.43
CA VAL A 122 -3.02 -8.94 13.28
C VAL A 122 -2.13 -7.77 12.87
N ILE A 123 -1.65 -6.99 13.83
CA ILE A 123 -0.77 -5.84 13.56
C ILE A 123 0.54 -6.31 12.93
N ALA A 124 1.20 -7.31 13.51
CA ALA A 124 2.46 -7.83 12.99
C ALA A 124 2.30 -8.43 11.57
N LYS A 125 1.23 -9.19 11.32
CA LYS A 125 0.92 -9.74 10.00
C LYS A 125 0.68 -8.62 8.97
N SER A 126 -0.08 -7.60 9.36
CA SER A 126 -0.39 -6.46 8.48
C SER A 126 0.85 -5.66 8.11
N ASP A 127 1.72 -5.35 9.09
CA ASP A 127 2.96 -4.61 8.83
C ASP A 127 3.92 -5.39 7.93
N LYS A 128 4.06 -6.70 8.20
CA LYS A 128 4.86 -7.58 7.35
C LYS A 128 4.31 -7.64 5.91
N GLY A 129 2.99 -7.65 5.76
CA GLY A 129 2.33 -7.60 4.45
C GLY A 129 2.63 -6.30 3.71
N ARG A 130 2.48 -5.14 4.39
CA ARG A 130 2.79 -3.82 3.82
C ARG A 130 4.24 -3.69 3.42
N ALA A 131 5.17 -4.05 4.30
CA ALA A 131 6.60 -3.98 4.02
C ALA A 131 6.98 -4.84 2.81
N ARG A 132 6.45 -6.07 2.73
CA ARG A 132 6.68 -6.96 1.59
C ARG A 132 6.12 -6.39 0.29
N HIS A 133 4.86 -5.93 0.31
CA HIS A 133 4.23 -5.33 -0.85
C HIS A 133 5.04 -4.12 -1.36
N TYR A 134 5.42 -3.24 -0.45
CA TYR A 134 6.20 -2.05 -0.76
C TYR A 134 7.56 -2.41 -1.39
N ALA A 135 8.34 -3.28 -0.76
CA ALA A 135 9.63 -3.72 -1.29
C ALA A 135 9.52 -4.43 -2.65
N THR A 136 8.43 -5.18 -2.89
CA THR A 136 8.22 -5.91 -4.15
C THR A 136 8.04 -4.97 -5.34
N PHE A 137 7.35 -3.85 -5.16
CA PHE A 137 6.97 -2.96 -6.26
C PHE A 137 7.79 -1.67 -6.34
N THR A 138 8.55 -1.33 -5.30
CA THR A 138 9.29 -0.07 -5.24
C THR A 138 10.80 -0.22 -5.12
N GLU A 139 11.28 -1.39 -4.70
CA GLU A 139 12.67 -1.64 -4.29
C GLU A 139 13.14 -0.76 -3.11
N TRP A 140 12.20 -0.09 -2.42
CA TRP A 140 12.44 0.75 -1.25
C TRP A 140 11.99 0.05 0.03
N ASP A 141 12.55 0.48 1.15
CA ASP A 141 12.13 0.00 2.47
C ASP A 141 10.93 0.78 3.00
N TRP A 142 9.87 0.06 3.37
CA TRP A 142 8.67 0.65 3.95
C TRP A 142 8.96 1.30 5.31
N GLY A 143 8.62 2.59 5.44
CA GLY A 143 8.88 3.36 6.65
C GLY A 143 10.31 3.92 6.74
N ASP A 144 11.14 3.80 5.70
CA ASP A 144 12.41 4.49 5.65
C ASP A 144 12.18 6.00 5.56
N ARG A 145 12.72 6.75 6.54
CA ARG A 145 12.56 8.20 6.65
C ARG A 145 12.95 8.98 5.38
N ARG A 146 13.82 8.42 4.55
CA ARG A 146 14.28 9.05 3.31
C ARG A 146 13.21 9.16 2.24
N ASN A 147 12.14 8.36 2.38
CA ASN A 147 11.05 8.29 1.41
C ASN A 147 9.90 9.25 1.74
N TYR A 148 9.94 9.92 2.91
CA TYR A 148 8.84 10.75 3.41
C TYR A 148 9.30 12.15 3.76
N ASP A 149 8.44 13.12 3.46
CA ASP A 149 8.65 14.53 3.80
C ASP A 149 8.28 14.80 5.26
N LEU A 150 7.33 14.03 5.82
CA LEU A 150 6.82 14.17 7.17
C LEU A 150 6.56 12.78 7.81
N MET A 151 7.08 12.56 9.01
CA MET A 151 6.80 11.35 9.79
C MET A 151 6.18 11.72 11.14
N LEU A 152 4.99 11.21 11.45
CA LEU A 152 4.22 11.58 12.64
C LEU A 152 3.91 10.37 13.53
N ASN A 153 4.27 10.48 14.81
CA ASN A 153 3.85 9.54 15.84
C ASN A 153 2.44 9.91 16.32
N ALA A 154 1.40 9.40 15.62
CA ALA A 154 0.01 9.67 15.98
C ALA A 154 -0.41 9.02 17.32
N GLY A 155 0.35 8.04 17.81
CA GLY A 155 0.12 7.48 19.15
C GLY A 155 0.37 8.49 20.25
N SER A 156 1.51 9.20 20.22
CA SER A 156 1.82 10.21 21.24
C SER A 156 1.19 11.57 20.98
N LEU A 157 0.99 11.96 19.72
CA LEU A 157 0.40 13.26 19.37
C LEU A 157 -1.12 13.27 19.45
N GLY A 158 -1.75 12.11 19.23
CA GLY A 158 -3.17 12.01 18.94
C GLY A 158 -3.50 12.22 17.46
N VAL A 159 -4.62 11.64 17.02
CA VAL A 159 -5.02 11.65 15.60
C VAL A 159 -5.34 13.06 15.11
N ASP A 160 -6.05 13.84 15.91
CA ASP A 160 -6.48 15.20 15.53
C ASP A 160 -5.29 16.15 15.37
N ALA A 161 -4.34 16.11 16.31
CA ALA A 161 -3.13 16.92 16.21
C ALA A 161 -2.27 16.51 15.00
N ALA A 162 -2.13 15.21 14.75
CA ALA A 162 -1.41 14.73 13.58
C ALA A 162 -2.08 15.18 12.26
N ALA A 163 -3.41 15.13 12.18
CA ALA A 163 -4.16 15.62 11.03
C ALA A 163 -3.97 17.13 10.80
N GLN A 164 -4.03 17.95 11.87
CA GLN A 164 -3.78 19.38 11.78
C GLN A 164 -2.36 19.70 11.28
N MET A 165 -1.35 18.97 11.73
CA MET A 165 0.03 19.12 11.26
C MET A 165 0.15 18.81 9.77
N ILE A 166 -0.50 17.76 9.28
CA ILE A 166 -0.52 17.42 7.86
C ILE A 166 -1.18 18.53 7.04
N CYS A 167 -2.35 19.01 7.49
CA CYS A 167 -3.05 20.10 6.80
C CYS A 167 -2.18 21.38 6.72
N HIS A 168 -1.52 21.73 7.81
CA HIS A 168 -0.65 22.89 7.85
C HIS A 168 0.55 22.75 6.90
N ALA A 169 1.22 21.58 6.93
CA ALA A 169 2.34 21.31 6.04
C ALA A 169 1.92 21.31 4.56
N ALA A 170 0.73 20.80 4.23
CA ALA A 170 0.22 20.82 2.87
C ALA A 170 -0.06 22.25 2.37
N GLN A 171 -0.64 23.11 3.21
CA GLN A 171 -0.88 24.54 2.88
C GLN A 171 0.40 25.33 2.65
N ASP A 172 1.48 25.01 3.39
CA ASP A 172 2.76 25.68 3.22
C ASP A 172 3.54 25.19 1.99
N ALA A 173 3.32 23.95 1.57
CA ALA A 173 3.92 23.38 0.37
C ALA A 173 3.31 23.94 -0.94
N GLU A 174 2.14 24.60 -0.88
CA GLU A 174 1.50 25.26 -2.03
C GLU A 174 2.04 26.68 -2.30
N LYS A 175 2.89 27.21 -1.42
CA LYS A 175 3.51 28.53 -1.56
C LYS A 175 4.83 28.48 -2.33
#